data_6d2a4e4b7109f8d9f13d99ea43224967
#
_entry.id   6d2a4e4b7109f8d9f13d99ea43224967
#
_cell.length_a   1.000
_cell.length_b   1.000
_cell.length_c   1.000
_cell.angle_alpha   90.00
_cell.angle_beta   90.00
_cell.angle_gamma   90.00
#
_symmetry.space_group_name_H-M   'P 1'
#
loop_
_entity.id
_entity.type
_entity.pdbx_description
1 polymer ?
#
loop_
_entity_poly.entity_id
_entity_poly.type
_entity_poly.pdbx_seq_one_letter_code
_entity_poly.pdbx_strand_id
1 'polypeptide(L)' 'MSEHEMIERASALGLDEELISYAQQIQRQLSGDGDTAFWEDCLQMAYNEIIQPT' A
#
# COMPACT_ATOMS: atom_id res chain seq x y z
N MET A 1 11.51 -2.22 0.48
CA MET A 1 11.10 -2.84 -0.79
C MET A 1 10.61 -1.80 -1.76
N SER A 2 10.82 -2.02 -3.05
CA SER A 2 10.30 -1.12 -4.06
C SER A 2 8.81 -1.37 -4.28
N GLU A 3 8.15 -0.36 -4.85
CA GLU A 3 6.74 -0.48 -5.19
C GLU A 3 6.47 -1.68 -6.09
N HIS A 4 7.31 -1.86 -7.10
CA HIS A 4 7.17 -2.96 -8.04
C HIS A 4 7.25 -4.32 -7.34
N GLU A 5 8.20 -4.46 -6.43
CA GLU A 5 8.36 -5.71 -5.68
C GLU A 5 7.14 -6.02 -4.82
N MET A 6 6.61 -5.01 -4.15
CA MET A 6 5.45 -5.20 -3.30
C MET A 6 4.24 -5.65 -4.11
N ILE A 7 4.04 -5.02 -5.26
CA ILE A 7 2.92 -5.36 -6.13
C ILE A 7 3.10 -6.78 -6.71
N GLU A 8 4.32 -7.12 -7.10
CA GLU A 8 4.60 -8.46 -7.61
C GLU A 8 4.29 -9.54 -6.58
N ARG A 9 4.73 -9.34 -5.35
CA ARG A 9 4.47 -10.31 -4.29
C ARG A 9 2.99 -10.42 -3.96
N ALA A 10 2.32 -9.28 -3.94
CA ALA A 10 0.88 -9.27 -3.70
C ALA A 10 0.14 -9.99 -4.81
N SER A 11 0.56 -9.78 -6.05
CA SER A 11 -0.03 -10.44 -7.20
C SER A 11 0.12 -11.95 -7.12
N ALA A 12 1.29 -12.41 -6.69
CA ALA A 12 1.55 -13.84 -6.53
C ALA A 12 0.62 -14.48 -5.49
N LEU A 13 0.15 -13.69 -4.52
CA LEU A 13 -0.77 -14.16 -3.50
C LEU A 13 -2.23 -13.86 -3.83
N GLY A 14 -2.49 -13.22 -4.98
CA GLY A 14 -3.84 -12.82 -5.36
C GLY A 14 -4.36 -11.62 -4.58
N LEU A 15 -3.47 -10.83 -3.98
CA LEU A 15 -3.84 -9.70 -3.12
C LEU A 15 -3.44 -8.35 -3.70
N ASP A 16 -3.10 -8.30 -4.97
CA ASP A 16 -2.65 -7.05 -5.60
C ASP A 16 -3.73 -5.97 -5.57
N GLU A 17 -4.96 -6.33 -5.88
CA GLU A 17 -6.07 -5.36 -5.85
C GLU A 17 -6.33 -4.87 -4.43
N GLU A 18 -6.31 -5.78 -3.46
CA GLU A 18 -6.51 -5.41 -2.06
C GLU A 18 -5.40 -4.51 -1.56
N LEU A 19 -4.18 -4.80 -1.93
CA LEU A 19 -3.03 -3.99 -1.55
C LEU A 19 -3.18 -2.57 -2.06
N ILE A 20 -3.48 -2.41 -3.33
CA ILE A 20 -3.61 -1.10 -3.94
C ILE A 20 -4.78 -0.33 -3.33
N SER A 21 -5.91 -1.00 -3.16
CA SER A 21 -7.10 -0.38 -2.58
C SER A 21 -6.84 0.11 -1.16
N TYR A 22 -6.17 -0.71 -0.36
CA TYR A 22 -5.84 -0.35 1.02
C TYR A 22 -4.86 0.82 1.06
N ALA A 23 -3.86 0.79 0.19
CA ALA A 23 -2.89 1.88 0.12
C ALA A 23 -3.57 3.20 -0.28
N GLN A 24 -4.54 3.15 -1.17
CA GLN A 24 -5.31 4.32 -1.54
C GLN A 24 -6.09 4.89 -0.36
N GLN A 25 -6.66 4.02 0.46
CA GLN A 25 -7.36 4.45 1.67
C GLN A 25 -6.42 5.13 2.64
N ILE A 26 -5.25 4.56 2.85
CA ILE A 26 -4.24 5.16 3.72
C ILE A 26 -3.84 6.53 3.20
N GLN A 27 -3.60 6.63 1.91
CA GLN A 27 -3.21 7.88 1.27
C GLN A 27 -4.26 8.97 1.49
N ARG A 28 -5.52 8.62 1.35
CA ARG A 28 -6.61 9.56 1.58
C ARG A 28 -6.64 10.06 3.02
N GLN A 29 -6.43 9.15 3.96
CA GLN A 29 -6.46 9.53 5.38
C GLN A 29 -5.29 10.42 5.76
N LEU A 30 -4.13 10.18 5.18
CA LEU A 30 -2.93 10.97 5.50
C LEU A 30 -2.84 12.26 4.69
N SER A 31 -3.56 12.35 3.58
CA SER A 31 -3.52 13.52 2.69
C SER A 31 -4.51 14.61 3.06
N GLY A 32 -4.94 14.69 4.30
CA GLY A 32 -6.01 15.57 4.73
C GLY A 32 -6.00 16.93 4.05
N ASP A 33 -5.31 17.91 4.55
CA ASP A 33 -5.45 19.29 4.13
C ASP A 33 -4.41 19.76 3.10
N GLY A 34 -4.32 19.05 1.99
CA GLY A 34 -3.47 19.47 0.89
C GLY A 34 -2.07 18.88 0.85
N ASP A 35 -1.67 18.19 1.91
CA ASP A 35 -0.42 17.46 1.90
C ASP A 35 -0.66 16.07 1.33
N THR A 36 0.11 15.72 0.30
CA THR A 36 0.00 14.42 -0.32
C THR A 36 1.03 13.47 0.31
N ALA A 37 0.56 12.43 0.96
CA ALA A 37 1.45 11.40 1.47
C ALA A 37 2.10 10.67 0.31
N PHE A 38 3.35 10.26 0.48
CA PHE A 38 4.04 9.51 -0.56
C PHE A 38 3.37 8.16 -0.79
N TRP A 39 3.08 7.87 -2.04
CA TRP A 39 2.43 6.63 -2.43
C TRP A 39 3.21 5.41 -1.96
N GLU A 40 4.53 5.43 -2.10
CA GLU A 40 5.38 4.33 -1.67
C GLU A 40 5.22 4.01 -0.19
N ASP A 41 5.15 5.05 0.64
CA ASP A 41 4.97 4.86 2.08
C ASP A 41 3.62 4.25 2.39
N CYS A 42 2.57 4.72 1.71
CA CYS A 42 1.23 4.17 1.90
C CYS A 42 1.18 2.71 1.46
N LEU A 43 1.83 2.41 0.36
CA LEU A 43 1.89 1.04 -0.15
C LEU A 43 2.65 0.13 0.80
N GLN A 44 3.75 0.62 1.38
CA GLN A 44 4.52 -0.15 2.35
C GLN A 44 3.70 -0.45 3.60
N MET A 45 2.94 0.51 4.09
CA MET A 45 2.07 0.29 5.24
C MET A 45 0.99 -0.72 4.93
N ALA A 46 0.38 -0.61 3.75
CA ALA A 46 -0.64 -1.56 3.33
C ALA A 46 -0.05 -2.97 3.18
N TYR A 47 1.13 -3.07 2.62
CA TYR A 47 1.83 -4.34 2.47
C TYR A 47 2.08 -4.99 3.83
N ASN A 48 2.56 -4.22 4.80
CA ASN A 48 2.82 -4.74 6.14
C ASN A 48 1.54 -5.22 6.83
N GLU A 49 0.42 -4.57 6.55
CA GLU A 49 -0.84 -4.93 7.19
C GLU A 49 -1.49 -6.15 6.55
N ILE A 50 -1.42 -6.26 5.24
CA ILE A 50 -2.14 -7.30 4.50
C ILE A 50 -1.27 -8.52 4.24
N ILE A 51 -0.03 -8.31 3.83
CA ILE A 51 0.82 -9.38 3.33
C ILE A 51 1.81 -9.86 4.37
N GLN A 52 2.33 -8.95 5.17
CA GLN A 52 3.25 -9.28 6.27
C GLN A 52 2.74 -8.76 7.59
N PRO A 53 1.64 -9.29 8.10
CA PRO A 53 1.16 -8.88 9.42
C PRO A 53 2.16 -9.35 10.47
N THR A 54 2.55 -8.48 11.34
CA THR A 54 3.40 -8.83 12.47
C THR A 54 2.61 -8.95 13.73
#